data_a123404e866ba0d94ea7701495afd786
#
_entry.id   a123404e866ba0d94ea7701495afd786
#
_cell.length_a   1.000
_cell.length_b   1.000
_cell.length_c   1.000
_cell.angle_alpha   90.00
_cell.angle_beta   90.00
_cell.angle_gamma   90.00
#
_symmetry.space_group_name_H-M   'P 1'
#
loop_
_entity.id
_entity.type
_entity.pdbx_description
1 polymer ?
#
loop_
_entity_poly.entity_id
_entity_poly.type
_entity_poly.pdbx_seq_one_letter_code
_entity_poly.pdbx_strand_id
1 'polypeptide(L)'
;FQKPYPMNRLLEGDVGSGKTVVAATAAFISFLNGCQSVIMAPTQILAQQHFDTLNSLLQPFKVRISLITSSISKSDLGRTDIFVGTHSLIHQKISMDKVALVVIDEQQKFGVEQREHLVKKIGRKNISPHVLTMTATPIPRTVALTFYGDLYLSTLNEIPTGRQKITTWIVPKEKRDGA
;
A
#
# COMPACT_ATOMS: atom_id res chain seq x y z
N PHE A 1 -11.66 -2.49 -10.85
CA PHE A 1 -11.36 -1.52 -11.90
C PHE A 1 -12.47 -1.37 -12.97
N GLN A 2 -13.43 -2.31 -13.06
CA GLN A 2 -14.47 -2.27 -14.10
C GLN A 2 -15.73 -1.44 -13.73
N LYS A 3 -15.81 -0.94 -12.50
CA LYS A 3 -16.98 -0.16 -12.05
C LYS A 3 -16.85 1.32 -12.48
N PRO A 4 -17.97 2.05 -12.68
CA PRO A 4 -17.96 3.44 -13.10
C PRO A 4 -17.54 4.43 -12.00
N TYR A 5 -17.18 3.93 -10.82
CA TYR A 5 -16.70 4.71 -9.68
C TYR A 5 -15.36 4.17 -9.19
N PRO A 6 -14.52 5.01 -8.57
CA PRO A 6 -13.23 4.61 -8.07
C PRO A 6 -13.35 3.53 -6.98
N MET A 7 -12.47 2.54 -7.02
CA MET A 7 -12.39 1.52 -5.99
C MET A 7 -11.82 2.15 -4.71
N ASN A 8 -12.48 1.91 -3.58
CA ASN A 8 -11.95 2.15 -2.24
C ASN A 8 -11.97 0.82 -1.48
N ARG A 9 -10.81 0.16 -1.34
CA ARG A 9 -10.74 -1.21 -0.83
C ARG A 9 -9.67 -1.38 0.23
N LEU A 10 -10.04 -2.04 1.32
CA LEU A 10 -9.13 -2.52 2.35
C LEU A 10 -8.78 -3.99 2.07
N LEU A 11 -7.51 -4.29 1.94
CA LEU A 11 -6.95 -5.62 1.84
C LEU A 11 -6.34 -5.99 3.19
N GLU A 12 -6.98 -6.90 3.88
CA GLU A 12 -6.53 -7.44 5.16
C GLU A 12 -5.87 -8.80 4.94
N GLY A 13 -4.80 -9.07 5.68
CA GLY A 13 -4.13 -10.36 5.63
C GLY A 13 -2.89 -10.36 6.50
N ASP A 14 -2.50 -11.51 7.00
CA ASP A 14 -1.33 -11.66 7.86
C ASP A 14 -0.03 -11.24 7.17
N VAL A 15 1.03 -11.06 7.94
CA VAL A 15 2.38 -10.82 7.38
C VAL A 15 2.77 -12.02 6.51
N GLY A 16 3.20 -11.75 5.28
CA GLY A 16 3.55 -12.78 4.30
C GLY A 16 2.37 -13.40 3.54
N SER A 17 1.12 -12.98 3.76
CA SER A 17 -0.07 -13.49 3.04
C SER A 17 -0.15 -13.10 1.56
N GLY A 18 0.80 -12.32 1.03
CA GLY A 18 0.83 -11.92 -0.37
C GLY A 18 0.17 -10.58 -0.68
N LYS A 19 -0.14 -9.72 0.31
CA LYS A 19 -0.71 -8.38 0.07
C LYS A 19 0.09 -7.57 -0.96
N THR A 20 1.42 -7.62 -0.88
CA THR A 20 2.30 -6.89 -1.81
C THR A 20 2.17 -7.40 -3.25
N VAL A 21 1.92 -8.70 -3.46
CA VAL A 21 1.70 -9.28 -4.80
C VAL A 21 0.38 -8.77 -5.38
N VAL A 22 -0.66 -8.66 -4.57
CA VAL A 22 -1.95 -8.07 -4.99
C VAL A 22 -1.77 -6.60 -5.38
N ALA A 23 -1.02 -5.84 -4.58
CA ALA A 23 -0.69 -4.44 -4.89
C ALA A 23 0.13 -4.31 -6.18
N ALA A 24 1.13 -5.18 -6.38
CA ALA A 24 1.95 -5.24 -7.59
C ALA A 24 1.08 -5.53 -8.83
N THR A 25 0.17 -6.50 -8.72
CA THR A 25 -0.76 -6.85 -9.81
C THR A 25 -1.67 -5.67 -10.15
N ALA A 26 -2.23 -4.99 -9.14
CA ALA A 26 -3.07 -3.81 -9.37
C ALA A 26 -2.29 -2.66 -10.02
N ALA A 27 -1.05 -2.42 -9.59
CA ALA A 27 -0.17 -1.42 -10.19
C ALA A 27 0.23 -1.80 -11.63
N PHE A 28 0.46 -3.07 -11.91
CA PHE A 28 0.73 -3.56 -13.24
C PHE A 28 -0.47 -3.38 -14.20
N ILE A 29 -1.69 -3.64 -13.71
CA ILE A 29 -2.91 -3.36 -14.50
C ILE A 29 -3.01 -1.86 -14.81
N SER A 30 -2.68 -0.97 -13.88
CA SER A 30 -2.65 0.47 -14.13
C SER A 30 -1.62 0.83 -15.21
N PHE A 31 -0.42 0.25 -15.13
CA PHE A 31 0.63 0.42 -16.15
C PHE A 31 0.18 -0.04 -17.54
N LEU A 32 -0.46 -1.21 -17.66
CA LEU A 32 -0.98 -1.71 -18.94
C LEU A 32 -2.03 -0.78 -19.58
N ASN A 33 -2.71 0.02 -18.76
CA ASN A 33 -3.66 1.04 -19.20
C ASN A 33 -3.01 2.44 -19.40
N GLY A 34 -1.69 2.52 -19.42
CA GLY A 34 -0.95 3.78 -19.61
C GLY A 34 -1.06 4.74 -18.43
N CYS A 35 -1.45 4.24 -17.26
CA CYS A 35 -1.61 5.01 -16.03
C CYS A 35 -0.47 4.74 -15.06
N GLN A 36 -0.29 5.67 -14.14
CA GLN A 36 0.70 5.59 -13.06
C GLN A 36 0.07 5.06 -11.77
N SER A 37 0.92 4.57 -10.86
CA SER A 37 0.53 4.16 -9.51
C SER A 37 1.43 4.79 -8.46
N VAL A 38 0.89 5.01 -7.27
CA VAL A 38 1.62 5.47 -6.09
C VAL A 38 1.48 4.42 -4.99
N ILE A 39 2.59 4.03 -4.37
CA ILE A 39 2.62 3.11 -3.24
C ILE A 39 3.26 3.82 -2.05
N MET A 40 2.47 4.00 -1.00
CA MET A 40 2.89 4.62 0.24
C MET A 40 3.16 3.60 1.33
N ALA A 41 4.34 3.71 1.94
CA ALA A 41 4.74 2.95 3.12
C ALA A 41 4.94 3.89 4.32
N PRO A 42 4.75 3.41 5.56
CA PRO A 42 4.85 4.25 6.75
C PRO A 42 6.29 4.66 7.08
N THR A 43 7.29 3.87 6.67
CA THR A 43 8.70 4.13 6.92
C THR A 43 9.55 3.99 5.66
N GLN A 44 10.74 4.59 5.65
CA GLN A 44 11.69 4.47 4.54
C GLN A 44 12.15 3.02 4.32
N ILE A 45 12.31 2.25 5.39
CA ILE A 45 12.72 0.83 5.31
C ILE A 45 11.63 0.03 4.58
N LEU A 46 10.36 0.21 4.93
CA LEU A 46 9.25 -0.47 4.27
C LEU A 46 9.07 0.02 2.82
N ALA A 47 9.30 1.31 2.55
CA ALA A 47 9.29 1.83 1.18
C ALA A 47 10.38 1.17 0.33
N GLN A 48 11.59 1.00 0.88
CA GLN A 48 12.68 0.28 0.20
C GLN A 48 12.30 -1.18 -0.05
N GLN A 49 11.76 -1.88 0.93
CA GLN A 49 11.31 -3.28 0.77
C GLN A 49 10.23 -3.42 -0.31
N HIS A 50 9.27 -2.51 -0.35
CA HIS A 50 8.27 -2.50 -1.42
C HIS A 50 8.89 -2.24 -2.78
N PHE A 51 9.82 -1.28 -2.87
CA PHE A 51 10.55 -0.98 -4.10
C PHE A 51 11.30 -2.20 -4.62
N ASP A 52 12.07 -2.89 -3.76
CA ASP A 52 12.86 -4.07 -4.13
C ASP A 52 11.94 -5.22 -4.59
N THR A 53 10.86 -5.46 -3.85
CA THR A 53 9.88 -6.51 -4.18
C THR A 53 9.18 -6.22 -5.52
N LEU A 54 8.71 -5.00 -5.72
CA LEU A 54 8.05 -4.60 -6.96
C LEU A 54 9.00 -4.65 -8.14
N ASN A 55 10.23 -4.19 -7.95
CA ASN A 55 11.25 -4.23 -8.99
C ASN A 55 11.55 -5.67 -9.41
N SER A 56 11.72 -6.59 -8.44
CA SER A 56 11.90 -8.01 -8.73
C SER A 56 10.72 -8.63 -9.49
N LEU A 57 9.49 -8.30 -9.11
CA LEU A 57 8.28 -8.86 -9.74
C LEU A 57 8.00 -8.29 -11.13
N LEU A 58 8.28 -6.99 -11.35
CA LEU A 58 7.85 -6.27 -12.54
C LEU A 58 8.98 -5.96 -13.53
N GLN A 59 10.24 -6.23 -13.18
CA GLN A 59 11.39 -6.07 -14.06
C GLN A 59 11.21 -6.73 -15.45
N PRO A 60 10.67 -7.96 -15.56
CA PRO A 60 10.49 -8.62 -16.86
C PRO A 60 9.56 -7.83 -17.80
N PHE A 61 8.69 -7.01 -17.26
CA PHE A 61 7.70 -6.24 -17.99
C PHE A 61 8.15 -4.80 -18.32
N LYS A 62 9.40 -4.44 -17.99
CA LYS A 62 9.98 -3.11 -18.24
C LYS A 62 9.22 -1.95 -17.57
N VAL A 63 8.56 -2.22 -16.46
CA VAL A 63 7.91 -1.20 -15.63
C VAL A 63 8.96 -0.37 -14.90
N ARG A 64 8.88 0.95 -14.99
CA ARG A 64 9.83 1.86 -14.36
C ARG A 64 9.31 2.25 -12.98
N ILE A 65 10.04 1.85 -11.96
CA ILE A 65 9.68 2.09 -10.57
C ILE A 65 10.70 3.07 -9.99
N SER A 66 10.23 4.08 -9.29
CA SER A 66 11.07 5.06 -8.61
C SER A 66 10.78 5.09 -7.11
N LEU A 67 11.84 4.93 -6.30
CA LEU A 67 11.76 5.13 -4.86
C LEU A 67 11.97 6.60 -4.56
N ILE A 68 10.97 7.24 -3.98
CA ILE A 68 10.98 8.66 -3.65
C ILE A 68 11.39 8.83 -2.19
N THR A 69 12.61 9.31 -1.99
CA THR A 69 13.13 9.71 -0.69
C THR A 69 13.34 11.23 -0.64
N SER A 70 13.70 11.77 0.51
CA SER A 70 13.98 13.21 0.67
C SER A 70 15.13 13.73 -0.20
N SER A 71 15.98 12.85 -0.74
CA SER A 71 17.23 13.16 -1.46
C SER A 71 17.21 12.89 -2.96
N ILE A 72 16.06 12.55 -3.57
CA ILE A 72 16.03 12.21 -5.01
C ILE A 72 16.03 13.45 -5.90
N SER A 73 16.87 13.38 -6.95
CA SER A 73 16.93 14.36 -8.03
C SER A 73 15.68 14.31 -8.93
N LYS A 74 15.17 15.48 -9.33
CA LYS A 74 13.96 15.63 -10.15
C LYS A 74 14.09 15.11 -11.58
N SER A 75 15.30 14.85 -12.06
CA SER A 75 15.56 14.52 -13.48
C SER A 75 15.00 13.16 -13.92
N ASP A 76 14.84 12.20 -13.01
CA ASP A 76 14.47 10.82 -13.37
C ASP A 76 12.97 10.53 -13.24
N LEU A 77 12.19 11.49 -12.74
CA LEU A 77 10.79 11.32 -12.40
C LEU A 77 9.81 11.42 -13.59
N GLY A 78 10.25 12.00 -14.70
CA GLY A 78 9.37 12.24 -15.87
C GLY A 78 8.90 11.00 -16.63
N ARG A 79 9.48 9.83 -16.34
CA ARG A 79 9.16 8.55 -17.02
C ARG A 79 8.77 7.44 -16.04
N THR A 80 8.43 7.76 -14.80
CA THR A 80 8.11 6.76 -13.77
C THR A 80 6.68 6.24 -13.92
N ASP A 81 6.52 4.93 -13.86
CA ASP A 81 5.23 4.25 -13.95
C ASP A 81 4.66 3.96 -12.55
N ILE A 82 5.55 3.62 -11.58
CA ILE A 82 5.17 3.37 -10.19
C ILE A 82 6.07 4.19 -9.25
N PHE A 83 5.47 5.04 -8.46
CA PHE A 83 6.14 5.79 -7.40
C PHE A 83 6.02 5.03 -6.07
N VAL A 84 7.13 4.77 -5.40
CA VAL A 84 7.16 4.17 -4.07
C VAL A 84 7.79 5.18 -3.10
N GLY A 85 7.23 5.34 -1.92
CA GLY A 85 7.81 6.25 -0.93
C GLY A 85 7.00 6.34 0.36
N THR A 86 7.35 7.31 1.18
CA THR A 86 6.65 7.61 2.43
C THR A 86 5.70 8.80 2.26
N HIS A 87 5.16 9.32 3.35
CA HIS A 87 4.36 10.56 3.34
C HIS A 87 5.07 11.76 2.67
N SER A 88 6.39 11.72 2.53
CA SER A 88 7.15 12.74 1.78
C SER A 88 6.69 12.89 0.32
N LEU A 89 6.09 11.85 -0.28
CA LEU A 89 5.46 11.90 -1.59
C LEU A 89 4.40 13.00 -1.69
N ILE A 90 3.69 13.28 -0.60
CA ILE A 90 2.64 14.30 -0.54
C ILE A 90 3.22 15.70 -0.73
N HIS A 91 4.45 15.94 -0.25
CA HIS A 91 5.08 17.25 -0.25
C HIS A 91 5.96 17.51 -1.48
N GLN A 92 6.30 16.48 -2.24
CA GLN A 92 7.13 16.63 -3.43
C GLN A 92 6.33 17.20 -4.61
N LYS A 93 6.97 18.09 -5.36
CA LYS A 93 6.42 18.67 -6.61
C LYS A 93 6.64 17.69 -7.79
N ILE A 94 6.03 16.52 -7.70
CA ILE A 94 6.07 15.50 -8.77
C ILE A 94 4.76 15.62 -9.54
N SER A 95 4.86 15.64 -10.87
CA SER A 95 3.66 15.54 -11.71
C SER A 95 3.10 14.12 -11.61
N MET A 96 1.92 14.00 -11.04
CA MET A 96 1.17 12.75 -10.85
C MET A 96 -0.12 12.77 -11.69
N ASP A 97 -0.07 13.39 -12.86
CA ASP A 97 -1.27 13.66 -13.67
C ASP A 97 -1.96 12.42 -14.22
N LYS A 98 -1.27 11.28 -14.24
CA LYS A 98 -1.79 10.01 -14.77
C LYS A 98 -1.99 8.94 -13.70
N VAL A 99 -1.94 9.30 -12.42
CA VAL A 99 -2.10 8.32 -11.35
C VAL A 99 -3.55 7.85 -11.27
N ALA A 100 -3.74 6.54 -11.51
CA ALA A 100 -5.04 5.88 -11.42
C ALA A 100 -5.18 4.99 -10.19
N LEU A 101 -4.07 4.64 -9.53
CA LEU A 101 -4.06 3.80 -8.34
C LEU A 101 -3.17 4.39 -7.24
N VAL A 102 -3.71 4.42 -6.04
CA VAL A 102 -2.99 4.72 -4.79
C VAL A 102 -3.05 3.50 -3.90
N VAL A 103 -1.89 2.98 -3.50
CA VAL A 103 -1.76 1.90 -2.53
C VAL A 103 -1.21 2.50 -1.23
N ILE A 104 -1.82 2.19 -0.09
CA ILE A 104 -1.41 2.66 1.23
C ILE A 104 -1.17 1.44 2.10
N ASP A 105 0.08 1.20 2.49
CA ASP A 105 0.43 0.11 3.38
C ASP A 105 0.38 0.55 4.85
N GLU A 106 -0.06 -0.36 5.73
CA GLU A 106 -0.21 -0.14 7.19
C GLU A 106 -0.99 1.14 7.50
N GLN A 107 -2.18 1.22 6.97
CA GLN A 107 -3.09 2.39 7.01
C GLN A 107 -3.19 3.05 8.38
N GLN A 108 -3.18 2.27 9.47
CA GLN A 108 -3.31 2.78 10.85
C GLN A 108 -2.17 3.73 11.26
N LYS A 109 -1.06 3.72 10.53
CA LYS A 109 0.09 4.61 10.76
C LYS A 109 -0.03 5.97 10.03
N PHE A 110 -1.10 6.15 9.25
CA PHE A 110 -1.37 7.39 8.53
C PHE A 110 -2.63 8.08 9.07
N GLY A 111 -2.56 9.39 9.29
CA GLY A 111 -3.72 10.20 9.63
C GLY A 111 -4.75 10.25 8.48
N VAL A 112 -6.03 10.41 8.82
CA VAL A 112 -7.12 10.54 7.84
C VAL A 112 -6.86 11.72 6.89
N GLU A 113 -6.44 12.85 7.42
CA GLU A 113 -6.12 14.06 6.65
C GLU A 113 -4.98 13.86 5.65
N GLN A 114 -3.95 13.11 6.03
CA GLN A 114 -2.82 12.82 5.13
C GLN A 114 -3.23 12.01 3.92
N ARG A 115 -4.13 11.05 4.11
CA ARG A 115 -4.68 10.22 3.02
C ARG A 115 -5.56 11.03 2.09
N GLU A 116 -6.49 11.81 2.65
CA GLU A 116 -7.34 12.70 1.86
C GLU A 116 -6.53 13.71 1.07
N HIS A 117 -5.52 14.29 1.69
CA HIS A 117 -4.63 15.24 1.02
C HIS A 117 -3.89 14.60 -0.16
N LEU A 118 -3.40 13.35 0.00
CA LEU A 118 -2.78 12.61 -1.09
C LEU A 118 -3.76 12.36 -2.24
N VAL A 119 -4.93 11.82 -1.93
CA VAL A 119 -5.96 11.52 -2.94
C VAL A 119 -6.43 12.79 -3.65
N LYS A 120 -6.63 13.90 -2.92
CA LYS A 120 -6.98 15.20 -3.48
C LYS A 120 -5.87 15.78 -4.36
N LYS A 121 -4.60 15.62 -3.96
CA LYS A 121 -3.45 16.09 -4.74
C LYS A 121 -3.27 15.32 -6.05
N ILE A 122 -3.52 14.03 -6.02
CA ILE A 122 -3.37 13.12 -7.17
C ILE A 122 -4.60 13.21 -8.08
N GLY A 123 -5.78 13.41 -7.50
CA GLY A 123 -7.04 13.50 -8.24
C GLY A 123 -7.05 14.72 -9.19
N ARG A 124 -7.47 14.50 -10.43
CA ARG A 124 -7.83 15.58 -11.36
C ARG A 124 -9.22 16.12 -11.01
N LYS A 125 -9.54 17.33 -11.50
CA LYS A 125 -10.80 18.06 -11.18
C LYS A 125 -12.10 17.21 -11.22
N ASN A 126 -12.12 16.02 -11.85
CA ASN A 126 -13.29 15.14 -11.91
C ASN A 126 -12.96 13.63 -11.89
N ILE A 127 -11.71 13.23 -11.59
CA ILE A 127 -11.31 11.82 -11.59
C ILE A 127 -10.55 11.53 -10.30
N SER A 128 -11.15 10.75 -9.43
CA SER A 128 -10.47 10.22 -8.24
C SER A 128 -9.75 8.92 -8.57
N PRO A 129 -8.53 8.71 -8.07
CA PRO A 129 -7.82 7.45 -8.26
C PRO A 129 -8.51 6.32 -7.48
N HIS A 130 -8.28 5.08 -7.91
CA HIS A 130 -8.58 3.90 -7.10
C HIS A 130 -7.70 3.90 -5.86
N VAL A 131 -8.24 3.50 -4.72
CA VAL A 131 -7.50 3.41 -3.46
C VAL A 131 -7.52 1.95 -2.98
N LEU A 132 -6.34 1.39 -2.78
CA LEU A 132 -6.10 0.10 -2.16
C LEU A 132 -5.34 0.33 -0.86
N THR A 133 -5.97 0.03 0.24
CA THR A 133 -5.34 0.11 1.55
C THR A 133 -4.99 -1.28 2.03
N MET A 134 -3.83 -1.47 2.64
CA MET A 134 -3.39 -2.76 3.17
C MET A 134 -3.15 -2.68 4.67
N THR A 135 -3.45 -3.77 5.37
CA THR A 135 -3.14 -3.91 6.80
C THR A 135 -2.86 -5.36 7.16
N ALA A 136 -1.93 -5.57 8.11
CA ALA A 136 -1.71 -6.87 8.74
C ALA A 136 -2.53 -7.05 10.02
N THR A 137 -3.07 -5.95 10.59
CA THR A 137 -3.90 -6.02 11.79
C THR A 137 -5.36 -6.18 11.41
N PRO A 138 -6.06 -7.22 11.92
CA PRO A 138 -7.49 -7.37 11.65
C PRO A 138 -8.25 -6.18 12.26
N ILE A 139 -9.04 -5.52 11.42
CA ILE A 139 -9.90 -4.41 11.85
C ILE A 139 -11.34 -4.94 11.88
N PRO A 140 -12.04 -4.90 13.02
CA PRO A 140 -13.45 -5.30 13.06
C PRO A 140 -14.24 -4.55 11.99
N ARG A 141 -15.05 -5.28 11.22
CA ARG A 141 -15.80 -4.72 10.08
C ARG A 141 -16.63 -3.49 10.46
N THR A 142 -17.21 -3.50 11.66
CA THR A 142 -17.97 -2.36 12.20
C THR A 142 -17.10 -1.12 12.36
N VAL A 143 -15.88 -1.29 12.87
CA VAL A 143 -14.89 -0.20 13.02
C VAL A 143 -14.46 0.32 11.65
N ALA A 144 -14.18 -0.59 10.70
CA ALA A 144 -13.80 -0.22 9.34
C ALA A 144 -14.90 0.63 8.66
N LEU A 145 -16.16 0.25 8.76
CA LEU A 145 -17.28 0.98 8.17
C LEU A 145 -17.51 2.35 8.86
N THR A 146 -17.32 2.43 10.19
CA THR A 146 -17.52 3.67 10.95
C THR A 146 -16.46 4.73 10.59
N PHE A 147 -15.20 4.31 10.44
CA PHE A 147 -14.10 5.24 10.20
C PHE A 147 -13.81 5.52 8.72
N TYR A 148 -14.24 4.65 7.81
CA TYR A 148 -13.81 4.70 6.41
C TYR A 148 -14.97 4.79 5.40
N GLY A 149 -16.22 4.84 5.85
CA GLY A 149 -17.38 4.97 4.96
C GLY A 149 -17.52 3.79 3.99
N ASP A 150 -17.67 4.08 2.70
CA ASP A 150 -17.85 3.08 1.62
C ASP A 150 -16.55 2.30 1.30
N LEU A 151 -16.02 1.57 2.29
CA LEU A 151 -14.84 0.75 2.15
C LEU A 151 -15.20 -0.71 1.89
N TYR A 152 -14.75 -1.25 0.77
CA TYR A 152 -14.88 -2.67 0.47
C TYR A 152 -13.76 -3.46 1.14
N LEU A 153 -14.10 -4.49 1.92
CA LEU A 153 -13.15 -5.36 2.59
C LEU A 153 -12.83 -6.60 1.71
N SER A 154 -11.56 -6.94 1.64
CA SER A 154 -11.05 -8.22 1.11
C SER A 154 -10.04 -8.80 2.07
N THR A 155 -10.14 -10.09 2.35
CA THR A 155 -9.28 -10.78 3.32
C THR A 155 -8.48 -11.88 2.61
N LEU A 156 -7.17 -11.92 2.87
CA LEU A 156 -6.29 -13.01 2.49
C LEU A 156 -6.15 -13.95 3.69
N ASN A 157 -6.80 -15.10 3.62
CA ASN A 157 -6.85 -16.07 4.73
C ASN A 157 -5.72 -17.11 4.68
N GLU A 158 -4.91 -17.09 3.62
CA GLU A 158 -3.82 -18.06 3.47
C GLU A 158 -2.66 -17.70 4.41
N ILE A 159 -2.24 -18.69 5.19
CA ILE A 159 -1.06 -18.58 6.03
C ILE A 159 0.15 -19.00 5.18
N PRO A 160 1.27 -18.25 5.21
CA PRO A 160 2.47 -18.61 4.47
C PRO A 160 2.92 -20.03 4.79
N THR A 161 3.29 -20.79 3.77
CA THR A 161 3.85 -22.14 3.93
C THR A 161 5.14 -22.08 4.75
N GLY A 162 5.23 -22.92 5.78
CA GLY A 162 6.40 -22.96 6.68
C GLY A 162 6.29 -22.12 7.95
N ARG A 163 5.21 -21.38 8.15
CA ARG A 163 4.99 -20.67 9.42
C ARG A 163 4.69 -21.67 10.53
N GLN A 164 5.53 -21.70 11.56
CA GLN A 164 5.30 -22.53 12.75
C GLN A 164 4.10 -22.01 13.54
N LYS A 165 3.33 -22.97 14.10
CA LYS A 165 2.20 -22.64 14.98
C LYS A 165 2.72 -21.96 16.25
N ILE A 166 2.28 -20.74 16.50
CA ILE A 166 2.60 -20.03 17.73
C ILE A 166 1.74 -20.60 18.85
N THR A 167 2.37 -21.09 19.92
CA THR A 167 1.67 -21.54 21.12
C THR A 167 1.91 -20.49 22.23
N THR A 168 0.84 -19.89 22.69
CA THR A 168 0.89 -18.91 23.77
C THR A 168 0.62 -19.60 25.11
N TRP A 169 1.49 -19.41 26.08
CA TRP A 169 1.35 -19.96 27.43
C TRP A 169 1.16 -18.83 28.44
N ILE A 170 0.25 -19.04 29.38
CA ILE A 170 0.15 -18.17 30.56
C ILE A 170 1.11 -18.72 31.61
N VAL A 171 2.17 -18.01 31.90
CA VAL A 171 3.16 -18.39 32.92
C VAL A 171 2.68 -17.89 34.28
N PRO A 172 2.40 -18.78 35.26
CA PRO A 172 2.09 -18.39 36.63
C PRO A 172 3.22 -17.58 37.26
N LYS A 173 2.91 -16.70 38.23
CA LYS A 173 3.89 -15.81 38.87
C LYS A 173 5.12 -16.55 39.41
N GLU A 174 4.93 -17.76 39.93
CA GLU A 174 5.97 -18.59 40.57
C GLU A 174 6.98 -19.17 39.57
N LYS A 175 6.68 -19.15 38.28
CA LYS A 175 7.54 -19.71 37.20
C LYS A 175 8.09 -18.64 36.25
N ARG A 176 7.93 -17.35 36.55
CA ARG A 176 8.35 -16.28 35.64
C ARG A 176 9.86 -16.11 35.52
N ASP A 177 10.60 -16.44 36.59
CA ASP A 177 12.06 -16.28 36.63
C ASP A 177 12.81 -17.37 35.84
N GLY A 178 12.10 -18.37 35.33
CA GLY A 178 12.68 -19.46 34.53
C GLY A 178 12.06 -19.63 33.12
N ALA A 179 11.30 -18.65 32.66
CA ALA A 179 10.57 -18.72 31.38
C ALA A 179 11.23 -17.86 30.28
#